data_2d618a9df5d3db80579c348c6ae4f56a
#
_entry.id   2d618a9df5d3db80579c348c6ae4f56a
#
_cell.length_a   1.000
_cell.length_b   1.000
_cell.length_c   1.000
_cell.angle_alpha   90.00
_cell.angle_beta   90.00
_cell.angle_gamma   90.00
#
_symmetry.space_group_name_H-M   'P 1'
#
loop_
_entity.id
_entity.type
_entity.pdbx_description
1 polymer ?
#
loop_
_entity_poly.entity_id
_entity_poly.type
_entity_poly.pdbx_seq_one_letter_code
_entity_poly.pdbx_strand_id
1 'polypeptide(L)'
;MNVHQMVCHCTDFYRMASEELTLTETPKLSKEEVQILAKERKTVPAPKDINQVAGKGAKPTNFQNDIHLLKEKMTLFFNSPKKVEFPPNFYFGLLTRAQWNETSNYHLYHHLRQFNA
;
A
#
# COMPACT_ATOMS: atom_id res chain seq x y z
N MET A 1 13.20 2.39 -5.85
CA MET A 1 12.20 2.65 -6.92
C MET A 1 12.18 4.14 -7.28
N ASN A 2 11.81 4.45 -8.50
CA ASN A 2 11.63 5.84 -8.93
C ASN A 2 10.21 6.34 -8.60
N VAL A 3 9.92 7.62 -8.88
CA VAL A 3 8.62 8.22 -8.54
C VAL A 3 7.47 7.58 -9.30
N HIS A 4 7.66 7.18 -10.55
CA HIS A 4 6.62 6.51 -11.34
C HIS A 4 6.30 5.13 -10.75
N GLN A 5 7.32 4.39 -10.35
CA GLN A 5 7.13 3.10 -9.66
C GLN A 5 6.42 3.29 -8.32
N MET A 6 6.72 4.38 -7.60
CA MET A 6 6.04 4.70 -6.34
C MET A 6 4.54 4.91 -6.55
N VAL A 7 4.16 5.63 -7.60
CA VAL A 7 2.74 5.82 -7.95
C VAL A 7 2.05 4.48 -8.17
N CYS A 8 2.67 3.58 -8.94
CA CYS A 8 2.11 2.25 -9.18
C CYS A 8 2.06 1.38 -7.92
N HIS A 9 3.06 1.49 -7.07
CA HIS A 9 3.10 0.78 -5.78
C HIS A 9 1.96 1.23 -4.86
N CYS A 10 1.72 2.53 -4.76
CA CYS A 10 0.59 3.05 -3.97
C CYS A 10 -0.76 2.60 -4.54
N THR A 11 -0.89 2.54 -5.86
CA THR A 11 -2.09 2.01 -6.51
C THR A 11 -2.32 0.54 -6.14
N ASP A 12 -1.26 -0.27 -6.16
CA ASP A 12 -1.34 -1.69 -5.77
C ASP A 12 -1.74 -1.86 -4.30
N PHE A 13 -1.32 -0.95 -3.41
CA PHE A 13 -1.78 -0.95 -2.02
C PHE A 13 -3.31 -0.86 -1.94
N TYR A 14 -3.92 0.05 -2.68
CA TYR A 14 -5.38 0.20 -2.68
C TYR A 14 -6.08 -0.95 -3.38
N ARG A 15 -5.49 -1.54 -4.41
CA ARG A 15 -6.00 -2.77 -5.04
C ARG A 15 -5.99 -3.95 -4.07
N MET A 16 -4.97 -4.06 -3.25
CA MET A 16 -4.88 -5.07 -2.20
C MET A 16 -6.00 -4.86 -1.17
N ALA A 17 -6.21 -3.63 -0.74
CA ALA A 17 -7.25 -3.29 0.23
C ALA A 17 -8.67 -3.56 -0.30
N SER A 18 -8.89 -3.43 -1.60
CA SER A 18 -10.19 -3.69 -2.25
C SER A 18 -10.35 -5.12 -2.76
N GLU A 19 -9.38 -6.00 -2.50
CA GLU A 19 -9.36 -7.38 -2.96
C GLU A 19 -9.26 -7.57 -4.49
N GLU A 20 -8.91 -6.53 -5.23
CA GLU A 20 -8.59 -6.67 -6.65
C GLU A 20 -7.28 -7.41 -6.85
N LEU A 21 -6.43 -7.41 -5.83
CA LEU A 21 -5.14 -8.06 -5.83
C LEU A 21 -5.02 -8.93 -4.59
N THR A 22 -4.76 -10.22 -4.77
CA THR A 22 -4.56 -11.16 -3.68
C THR A 22 -3.07 -11.43 -3.49
N LEU A 23 -2.60 -11.29 -2.24
CA LEU A 23 -1.21 -11.57 -1.91
C LEU A 23 -0.98 -13.09 -1.83
N THR A 24 0.16 -13.54 -2.37
CA THR A 24 0.49 -14.97 -2.47
C THR A 24 1.47 -15.46 -1.42
N GLU A 25 2.08 -14.56 -0.66
CA GLU A 25 3.04 -14.93 0.37
C GLU A 25 2.57 -14.55 1.77
N THR A 26 3.21 -15.16 2.78
CA THR A 26 3.02 -14.79 4.17
C THR A 26 4.11 -13.85 4.63
N PRO A 27 3.85 -12.94 5.60
CA PRO A 27 4.88 -12.02 6.10
C PRO A 27 6.05 -12.77 6.72
N LYS A 28 7.26 -12.30 6.44
CA LYS A 28 8.50 -12.82 7.05
C LYS A 28 8.88 -12.06 8.33
N LEU A 29 8.28 -10.89 8.52
CA LEU A 29 8.46 -10.08 9.72
C LEU A 29 7.23 -10.16 10.59
N SER A 30 7.42 -10.10 11.89
CA SER A 30 6.31 -9.99 12.84
C SER A 30 5.72 -8.57 12.81
N LYS A 31 4.50 -8.44 13.31
CA LYS A 31 3.86 -7.14 13.53
C LYS A 31 4.76 -6.20 14.34
N GLU A 32 5.38 -6.72 15.40
CA GLU A 32 6.25 -5.96 16.30
C GLU A 32 7.50 -5.47 15.57
N GLU A 33 8.13 -6.32 14.75
CA GLU A 33 9.29 -5.94 13.94
C GLU A 33 8.94 -4.83 12.95
N VAL A 34 7.78 -4.92 12.30
CA VAL A 34 7.29 -3.90 11.37
C VAL A 34 7.04 -2.57 12.10
N GLN A 35 6.44 -2.62 13.28
CA GLN A 35 6.20 -1.43 14.09
C GLN A 35 7.50 -0.73 14.49
N ILE A 36 8.53 -1.49 14.82
CA ILE A 36 9.86 -0.94 15.14
C ILE A 36 10.47 -0.26 13.92
N LEU A 37 10.44 -0.92 12.75
CA LEU A 37 10.96 -0.33 11.51
C LEU A 37 10.23 0.97 11.16
N ALA A 38 8.92 0.99 11.28
CA ALA A 38 8.11 2.17 11.00
C ALA A 38 8.45 3.32 11.97
N LYS A 39 8.59 3.01 13.26
CA LYS A 39 8.95 3.99 14.29
C LYS A 39 10.34 4.58 14.03
N GLU A 40 11.28 3.76 13.58
CA GLU A 40 12.64 4.20 13.25
C GLU A 40 12.74 4.82 11.85
N ARG A 41 11.63 4.93 11.13
CA ARG A 41 11.55 5.44 9.75
C ARG A 41 12.42 4.65 8.76
N LYS A 42 12.57 3.36 9.03
CA LYS A 42 13.27 2.44 8.13
C LYS A 42 12.30 1.82 7.14
N THR A 43 12.83 1.34 6.02
CA THR A 43 12.03 0.69 4.99
C THR A 43 11.45 -0.63 5.49
N VAL A 44 10.14 -0.78 5.35
CA VAL A 44 9.45 -2.04 5.57
C VAL A 44 9.37 -2.78 4.24
N PRO A 45 9.82 -4.04 4.15
CA PRO A 45 9.74 -4.79 2.90
C PRO A 45 8.30 -4.91 2.40
N ALA A 46 8.09 -4.60 1.12
CA ALA A 46 6.79 -4.78 0.49
C ALA A 46 6.54 -6.27 0.18
N PRO A 47 5.29 -6.74 0.24
CA PRO A 47 4.94 -8.05 -0.27
C PRO A 47 5.37 -8.19 -1.73
N LYS A 48 5.78 -9.40 -2.12
CA LYS A 48 6.29 -9.68 -3.47
C LYS A 48 5.35 -9.20 -4.57
N ASP A 49 4.05 -9.40 -4.39
CA ASP A 49 3.05 -9.08 -5.40
C ASP A 49 2.93 -7.59 -5.70
N ILE A 50 3.37 -6.72 -4.79
CA ILE A 50 3.32 -5.27 -4.96
C ILE A 50 4.71 -4.61 -4.88
N ASN A 51 5.78 -5.40 -4.87
CA ASN A 51 7.15 -4.90 -4.87
C ASN A 51 7.55 -4.49 -6.28
N GLN A 52 7.89 -3.22 -6.46
CA GLN A 52 8.23 -2.65 -7.76
C GLN A 52 9.62 -3.03 -8.27
N VAL A 53 10.54 -3.31 -7.36
CA VAL A 53 11.96 -3.54 -7.70
C VAL A 53 12.27 -5.03 -7.83
N ALA A 54 11.84 -5.82 -6.86
CA ALA A 54 12.20 -7.23 -6.74
C ALA A 54 10.99 -8.18 -6.85
N GLY A 55 9.84 -7.71 -7.29
CA GLY A 55 8.62 -8.49 -7.32
C GLY A 55 7.73 -8.23 -8.52
N LYS A 56 6.45 -8.50 -8.33
CA LYS A 56 5.42 -8.47 -9.37
C LYS A 56 4.53 -7.22 -9.32
N GLY A 57 5.01 -6.14 -8.72
CA GLY A 57 4.27 -4.88 -8.70
C GLY A 57 3.87 -4.42 -10.10
N ALA A 58 2.75 -3.71 -10.20
CA ALA A 58 2.22 -3.20 -11.46
C ALA A 58 3.28 -2.37 -12.20
N LYS A 59 3.49 -2.67 -13.47
CA LYS A 59 4.51 -1.97 -14.26
C LYS A 59 4.04 -0.58 -14.65
N PRO A 60 4.91 0.45 -14.52
CA PRO A 60 4.60 1.78 -15.01
C PRO A 60 4.26 1.78 -16.50
N THR A 61 3.26 2.58 -16.87
CA THR A 61 2.85 2.75 -18.26
C THR A 61 2.97 4.22 -18.66
N ASN A 62 1.88 4.98 -18.61
CA ASN A 62 1.88 6.41 -18.82
C ASN A 62 1.72 7.12 -17.47
N PHE A 63 2.62 8.04 -17.15
CA PHE A 63 2.67 8.67 -15.82
C PHE A 63 1.36 9.37 -15.45
N GLN A 64 0.78 10.14 -16.36
CA GLN A 64 -0.47 10.85 -16.10
C GLN A 64 -1.65 9.90 -15.90
N ASN A 65 -1.71 8.84 -16.69
CA ASN A 65 -2.74 7.80 -16.53
C ASN A 65 -2.58 7.04 -15.22
N ASP A 66 -1.35 6.73 -14.83
CA ASP A 66 -1.07 6.02 -13.59
C ASP A 66 -1.37 6.87 -12.36
N ILE A 67 -1.12 8.19 -12.41
CA ILE A 67 -1.54 9.12 -11.36
C ILE A 67 -3.07 9.17 -11.28
N HIS A 68 -3.75 9.25 -12.42
CA HIS A 68 -5.21 9.27 -12.46
C HIS A 68 -5.78 8.00 -11.83
N LEU A 69 -5.22 6.86 -12.15
CA LEU A 69 -5.63 5.57 -11.58
C LEU A 69 -5.43 5.53 -10.07
N LEU A 70 -4.28 6.03 -9.57
CA LEU A 70 -4.04 6.13 -8.13
C LEU A 70 -5.11 6.97 -7.44
N LYS A 71 -5.41 8.15 -7.97
CA LYS A 71 -6.46 9.03 -7.41
C LYS A 71 -7.83 8.37 -7.40
N GLU A 72 -8.16 7.65 -8.47
CA GLU A 72 -9.41 6.89 -8.55
C GLU A 72 -9.49 5.82 -7.46
N LYS A 73 -8.44 5.02 -7.29
CA LYS A 73 -8.39 3.98 -6.25
C LYS A 73 -8.43 4.56 -4.84
N MET A 74 -7.74 5.66 -4.60
CA MET A 74 -7.82 6.38 -3.33
C MET A 74 -9.24 6.84 -3.02
N THR A 75 -9.90 7.45 -4.02
CA THR A 75 -11.27 7.93 -3.88
C THR A 75 -12.24 6.79 -3.53
N LEU A 76 -12.12 5.66 -4.22
CA LEU A 76 -12.93 4.47 -3.94
C LEU A 76 -12.67 3.95 -2.52
N PHE A 77 -11.42 3.90 -2.10
CA PHE A 77 -11.05 3.43 -0.76
C PHE A 77 -11.65 4.31 0.33
N PHE A 78 -11.42 5.63 0.27
CA PHE A 78 -11.86 6.55 1.32
C PHE A 78 -13.37 6.78 1.33
N ASN A 79 -14.06 6.59 0.21
CA ASN A 79 -15.50 6.72 0.10
C ASN A 79 -16.24 5.39 0.26
N SER A 80 -15.54 4.28 0.54
CA SER A 80 -16.18 2.99 0.77
C SER A 80 -17.16 3.07 1.96
N PRO A 81 -18.35 2.48 1.85
CA PRO A 81 -19.30 2.46 2.97
C PRO A 81 -18.69 1.84 4.23
N LYS A 82 -19.07 2.32 5.42
CA LYS A 82 -18.59 1.79 6.70
C LYS A 82 -18.88 0.29 6.89
N LYS A 83 -19.87 -0.24 6.16
CA LYS A 83 -20.25 -1.66 6.20
C LYS A 83 -19.31 -2.57 5.40
N VAL A 84 -18.48 -2.00 4.53
CA VAL A 84 -17.54 -2.80 3.73
C VAL A 84 -16.41 -3.27 4.65
N GLU A 85 -16.23 -4.57 4.70
CA GLU A 85 -15.11 -5.18 5.40
C GLU A 85 -13.91 -5.24 4.46
N PHE A 86 -12.77 -4.77 4.95
CA PHE A 86 -11.51 -4.93 4.23
C PHE A 86 -10.87 -6.28 4.55
N PRO A 87 -10.06 -6.84 3.65
CA PRO A 87 -9.32 -8.07 3.92
C PRO A 87 -8.32 -7.86 5.08
N PRO A 88 -7.79 -8.94 5.67
CA PRO A 88 -6.71 -8.80 6.63
C PRO A 88 -5.52 -8.05 6.03
N ASN A 89 -4.94 -7.12 6.80
CA ASN A 89 -3.73 -6.44 6.40
C ASN A 89 -2.56 -7.43 6.41
N PHE A 90 -1.64 -7.29 5.46
CA PHE A 90 -0.51 -8.21 5.29
C PHE A 90 0.32 -8.37 6.57
N TYR A 91 0.65 -7.28 7.26
CA TYR A 91 1.46 -7.33 8.49
C TYR A 91 0.64 -7.32 9.77
N PHE A 92 -0.49 -6.63 9.79
CA PHE A 92 -1.23 -6.35 11.03
C PHE A 92 -2.49 -7.20 11.20
N GLY A 93 -2.83 -8.03 10.23
CA GLY A 93 -4.02 -8.88 10.31
C GLY A 93 -5.32 -8.09 10.24
N LEU A 94 -6.31 -8.50 11.03
CA LEU A 94 -7.60 -7.84 11.04
C LEU A 94 -7.49 -6.43 11.64
N LEU A 95 -7.91 -5.44 10.87
CA LEU A 95 -7.92 -4.04 11.27
C LEU A 95 -9.33 -3.47 11.20
N THR A 96 -9.62 -2.54 12.10
CA THR A 96 -10.84 -1.72 12.00
C THR A 96 -10.71 -0.77 10.80
N ARG A 97 -11.83 -0.17 10.39
CA ARG A 97 -11.83 0.84 9.33
C ARG A 97 -10.90 2.02 9.67
N ALA A 98 -10.94 2.49 10.92
CA ALA A 98 -10.08 3.57 11.38
C ALA A 98 -8.59 3.19 11.29
N GLN A 99 -8.25 1.97 11.68
CA GLN A 99 -6.88 1.45 11.57
C GLN A 99 -6.41 1.32 10.12
N TRP A 100 -7.29 0.88 9.22
CA TRP A 100 -7.00 0.85 7.78
C TRP A 100 -6.73 2.25 7.24
N ASN A 101 -7.52 3.24 7.64
CA ASN A 101 -7.32 4.63 7.23
C ASN A 101 -5.97 5.16 7.72
N GLU A 102 -5.60 4.91 8.97
CA GLU A 102 -4.30 5.30 9.52
C GLU A 102 -3.15 4.63 8.78
N THR A 103 -3.25 3.34 8.53
CA THR A 103 -2.22 2.57 7.82
C THR A 103 -2.06 3.07 6.39
N SER A 104 -3.17 3.35 5.71
CA SER A 104 -3.17 3.91 4.36
C SER A 104 -2.50 5.29 4.33
N ASN A 105 -2.86 6.16 5.24
CA ASN A 105 -2.28 7.50 5.32
C ASN A 105 -0.77 7.44 5.62
N TYR A 106 -0.37 6.59 6.54
CA TYR A 106 1.04 6.39 6.85
C TYR A 106 1.81 5.88 5.63
N HIS A 107 1.29 4.88 4.94
CA HIS A 107 1.92 4.27 3.76
C HIS A 107 2.11 5.31 2.65
N LEU A 108 1.06 6.04 2.31
CA LEU A 108 1.11 7.07 1.28
C LEU A 108 2.09 8.18 1.66
N TYR A 109 1.99 8.68 2.89
CA TYR A 109 2.85 9.75 3.38
C TYR A 109 4.33 9.32 3.40
N HIS A 110 4.61 8.10 3.84
CA HIS A 110 5.96 7.55 3.84
C HIS A 110 6.58 7.56 2.43
N HIS A 111 5.83 7.12 1.43
CA HIS A 111 6.33 7.09 0.06
C HIS A 111 6.44 8.48 -0.55
N LEU A 112 5.50 9.38 -0.29
CA LEU A 112 5.60 10.76 -0.76
C LEU A 112 6.85 11.46 -0.21
N ARG A 113 7.17 11.22 1.05
CA ARG A 113 8.37 11.81 1.68
C ARG A 113 9.67 11.32 1.06
N GLN A 114 9.71 10.11 0.53
CA GLN A 114 10.89 9.58 -0.18
C GLN A 114 11.26 10.45 -1.39
N PHE A 115 10.31 11.19 -1.93
CA PHE A 115 10.48 12.04 -3.11
C PHE A 115 10.28 13.52 -2.81
N ASN A 116 10.35 13.93 -1.55
CA ASN A 116 10.18 15.31 -1.10
C ASN A 116 8.82 15.92 -1.51
N ALA A 117 7.82 15.10 -1.53
CA ALA A 117 6.47 15.53 -1.89
C ALA A 117 5.57 15.76 -0.67
#